data_24a097ae1612936bb6bf744aeec8cd0a
#
_entry.id   24a097ae1612936bb6bf744aeec8cd0a
#
_cell.length_a   1.000
_cell.length_b   1.000
_cell.length_c   1.000
_cell.angle_alpha   90.00
_cell.angle_beta   90.00
_cell.angle_gamma   90.00
#
_symmetry.space_group_name_H-M   'P 1'
#
loop_
_entity.id
_entity.type
_entity.pdbx_description
1 polymer ?
#
loop_
_entity_poly.entity_id
_entity_poly.type
_entity_poly.pdbx_seq_one_letter_code
_entity_poly.pdbx_strand_id
1 'polypeptide(L)'
;MAKPKILIIVENLPVPFDKRVWKEASSLHQNGYDVTVLCPRGKGYEQGHEVIGGIHVYRHPMLKEANSGFGYLCEYGWALFWEFLYTCWIYLRRGFRVMQGCNPPDLVFLIALPFKLLGIKYIFDHHDASPELYFSKFGKKGVVYKIQVWLEKLTYRFSDVVMSTNGSYRDLALTRGGLDPEDVFIVRNGPDLRTFTPVPPNPALKHGKPYLIGYVGTMSIQEGLDILLDVALHIKNLGRRDIHFTCIGGGPELARLRKMTQDKDLEEMVNFTGRIPDKQLVEILSTADVCVNPDKPCEMNDISTMIKIMEYMALEKPIVQFDLKEGRFSAQGASLYADRRSQVTDFASKILWLIEHPAERKRMGNLGRRRVQEELAWEYSVDNLLAAYARVFTKWDWRSSRRRSTDPRATSHGRLDEARPST
;
A
#
# COMPACT_ATOMS: atom_id res chain seq x y z
N MET A 1 17.32 -26.81 9.16
CA MET A 1 16.08 -27.06 8.36
C MET A 1 16.16 -26.24 7.07
N ALA A 2 15.62 -26.73 5.94
CA ALA A 2 15.55 -25.94 4.72
C ALA A 2 14.60 -24.74 4.90
N LYS A 3 15.00 -23.57 4.40
CA LYS A 3 14.18 -22.36 4.46
C LYS A 3 12.82 -22.57 3.77
N PRO A 4 11.69 -22.14 4.35
CA PRO A 4 10.40 -22.19 3.67
C PRO A 4 10.44 -21.31 2.41
N LYS A 5 10.06 -21.88 1.27
CA LYS A 5 10.09 -21.20 -0.04
C LYS A 5 8.75 -20.56 -0.34
N ILE A 6 8.75 -19.30 -0.72
CA ILE A 6 7.57 -18.52 -1.03
C ILE A 6 7.72 -17.79 -2.36
N LEU A 7 6.60 -17.54 -3.03
CA LEU A 7 6.49 -16.73 -4.24
C LEU A 7 5.55 -15.56 -3.98
N ILE A 8 6.00 -14.35 -4.25
CA ILE A 8 5.17 -13.12 -4.23
C ILE A 8 4.96 -12.68 -5.68
N ILE A 9 3.71 -12.46 -6.07
CA ILE A 9 3.31 -11.98 -7.40
C ILE A 9 2.69 -10.60 -7.25
N VAL A 10 3.22 -9.63 -8.01
CA VAL A 10 2.69 -8.26 -8.11
C VAL A 10 2.71 -7.83 -9.57
N GLU A 11 1.59 -7.34 -10.08
CA GLU A 11 1.43 -6.99 -11.50
C GLU A 11 1.68 -5.51 -11.80
N ASN A 12 1.45 -4.60 -10.82
CA ASN A 12 1.44 -3.17 -11.08
C ASN A 12 2.81 -2.54 -11.33
N LEU A 13 3.79 -2.90 -10.53
CA LEU A 13 5.06 -2.19 -10.43
C LEU A 13 6.25 -3.16 -10.33
N PRO A 14 7.39 -2.82 -10.97
CA PRO A 14 8.60 -3.60 -10.79
C PRO A 14 9.13 -3.51 -9.35
N VAL A 15 9.73 -4.58 -8.87
CA VAL A 15 10.41 -4.63 -7.56
C VAL A 15 11.92 -4.41 -7.79
N PRO A 16 12.60 -3.59 -6.97
CA PRO A 16 12.20 -2.99 -5.69
C PRO A 16 11.52 -1.61 -5.76
N PHE A 17 11.05 -1.16 -6.92
CA PHE A 17 10.34 0.13 -7.05
C PHE A 17 9.00 0.11 -6.27
N ASP A 18 8.29 -1.02 -6.27
CA ASP A 18 7.19 -1.26 -5.33
C ASP A 18 7.76 -1.40 -3.92
N LYS A 19 7.67 -0.30 -3.16
CA LYS A 19 8.24 -0.20 -1.81
C LYS A 19 7.55 -1.13 -0.80
N ARG A 20 6.23 -1.43 -0.98
CA ARG A 20 5.51 -2.33 -0.07
C ARG A 20 5.98 -3.77 -0.25
N VAL A 21 5.89 -4.27 -1.48
CA VAL A 21 6.32 -5.65 -1.80
C VAL A 21 7.80 -5.84 -1.46
N TRP A 22 8.63 -4.82 -1.69
CA TRP A 22 10.05 -4.89 -1.32
C TRP A 22 10.28 -4.98 0.20
N LYS A 23 9.54 -4.21 1.01
CA LYS A 23 9.59 -4.30 2.48
C LYS A 23 9.13 -5.68 2.98
N GLU A 24 8.04 -6.21 2.45
CA GLU A 24 7.54 -7.54 2.78
C GLU A 24 8.55 -8.63 2.42
N ALA A 25 9.03 -8.65 1.18
CA ALA A 25 10.00 -9.62 0.71
C ALA A 25 11.30 -9.58 1.52
N SER A 26 11.79 -8.36 1.84
CA SER A 26 13.00 -8.17 2.63
C SER A 26 12.82 -8.64 4.07
N SER A 27 11.68 -8.31 4.71
CA SER A 27 11.37 -8.74 6.07
C SER A 27 11.23 -10.26 6.17
N LEU A 28 10.55 -10.89 5.21
CA LEU A 28 10.43 -12.35 5.15
C LEU A 28 11.79 -13.01 4.93
N HIS A 29 12.63 -12.47 4.02
CA HIS A 29 13.96 -13.00 3.79
C HIS A 29 14.85 -12.92 5.05
N GLN A 30 14.83 -11.78 5.75
CA GLN A 30 15.54 -11.58 7.02
C GLN A 30 15.08 -12.54 8.12
N ASN A 31 13.79 -12.94 8.08
CA ASN A 31 13.21 -13.90 9.02
C ASN A 31 13.26 -15.37 8.53
N GLY A 32 14.17 -15.66 7.60
CA GLY A 32 14.53 -17.04 7.26
C GLY A 32 13.73 -17.70 6.14
N TYR A 33 12.94 -16.94 5.37
CA TYR A 33 12.26 -17.45 4.18
C TYR A 33 13.16 -17.37 2.94
N ASP A 34 13.01 -18.31 2.01
CA ASP A 34 13.57 -18.24 0.66
C ASP A 34 12.54 -17.57 -0.26
N VAL A 35 12.76 -16.28 -0.53
CA VAL A 35 11.77 -15.43 -1.20
C VAL A 35 12.07 -15.31 -2.68
N THR A 36 11.06 -15.54 -3.49
CA THR A 36 11.05 -15.23 -4.93
C THR A 36 9.94 -14.22 -5.20
N VAL A 37 10.23 -13.18 -5.97
CA VAL A 37 9.26 -12.19 -6.43
C VAL A 37 9.09 -12.30 -7.93
N LEU A 38 7.86 -12.29 -8.41
CA LEU A 38 7.49 -12.15 -9.82
C LEU A 38 6.75 -10.83 -10.01
N CYS A 39 7.27 -9.97 -10.90
CA CYS A 39 6.74 -8.64 -11.15
C CYS A 39 6.93 -8.25 -12.62
N PRO A 40 6.34 -7.14 -13.09
CA PRO A 40 6.57 -6.64 -14.44
C PRO A 40 7.96 -6.03 -14.62
N ARG A 41 8.40 -5.94 -15.88
CA ARG A 41 9.49 -5.05 -16.27
C ARG A 41 9.02 -3.60 -16.23
N GLY A 42 9.96 -2.68 -15.97
CA GLY A 42 9.70 -1.25 -16.01
C GLY A 42 10.95 -0.45 -16.35
N LYS A 43 10.82 0.86 -16.52
CA LYS A 43 11.94 1.75 -16.79
C LYS A 43 12.96 1.69 -15.64
N GLY A 44 14.20 1.32 -15.95
CA GLY A 44 15.26 1.08 -14.97
C GLY A 44 15.24 -0.32 -14.35
N TYR A 45 14.30 -1.19 -14.77
CA TYR A 45 14.12 -2.58 -14.28
C TYR A 45 13.86 -3.53 -15.46
N GLU A 46 14.69 -3.44 -16.50
CA GLU A 46 14.51 -4.19 -17.76
C GLU A 46 15.02 -5.62 -17.67
N GLN A 47 15.93 -5.91 -16.72
CA GLN A 47 16.54 -7.24 -16.56
C GLN A 47 15.49 -8.28 -16.14
N GLY A 48 15.38 -9.38 -16.90
CA GLY A 48 14.36 -10.41 -16.67
C GLY A 48 14.53 -11.24 -15.40
N HIS A 49 15.75 -11.34 -14.85
CA HIS A 49 16.04 -11.99 -13.58
C HIS A 49 17.26 -11.37 -12.94
N GLU A 50 17.19 -11.10 -11.66
CA GLU A 50 18.31 -10.69 -10.81
C GLU A 50 18.12 -11.19 -9.38
N VAL A 51 19.20 -11.13 -8.59
CA VAL A 51 19.17 -11.43 -7.15
C VAL A 51 19.57 -10.18 -6.40
N ILE A 52 18.63 -9.63 -5.63
CA ILE A 52 18.83 -8.41 -4.86
C ILE A 52 18.74 -8.75 -3.38
N GLY A 53 19.81 -8.53 -2.60
CA GLY A 53 19.82 -8.81 -1.17
C GLY A 53 19.47 -10.27 -0.81
N GLY A 54 19.73 -11.23 -1.71
CA GLY A 54 19.39 -12.65 -1.53
C GLY A 54 17.97 -13.04 -1.98
N ILE A 55 17.18 -12.09 -2.46
CA ILE A 55 15.82 -12.28 -2.98
C ILE A 55 15.90 -12.45 -4.50
N HIS A 56 15.28 -13.50 -5.04
CA HIS A 56 15.20 -13.72 -6.48
C HIS A 56 14.04 -12.92 -7.08
N VAL A 57 14.35 -11.99 -7.98
CA VAL A 57 13.35 -11.16 -8.67
C VAL A 57 13.29 -11.56 -10.14
N TYR A 58 12.14 -12.08 -10.57
CA TYR A 58 11.84 -12.38 -11.97
C TYR A 58 10.89 -11.32 -12.52
N ARG A 59 11.16 -10.86 -13.77
CA ARG A 59 10.34 -9.81 -14.39
C ARG A 59 9.80 -10.26 -15.73
N HIS A 60 8.48 -10.28 -15.86
CA HIS A 60 7.81 -10.61 -17.11
C HIS A 60 7.67 -9.38 -18.02
N PRO A 61 7.50 -9.58 -19.36
CA PRO A 61 7.28 -8.48 -20.27
C PRO A 61 5.87 -7.87 -20.07
N MET A 62 5.78 -6.53 -20.17
CA MET A 62 4.52 -5.80 -20.16
C MET A 62 4.13 -5.27 -21.52
N LEU A 63 2.83 -5.14 -21.78
CA LEU A 63 2.31 -4.30 -22.84
C LEU A 63 2.41 -2.82 -22.43
N LYS A 64 2.35 -1.92 -23.43
CA LYS A 64 2.23 -0.49 -23.14
C LYS A 64 0.90 -0.21 -22.46
N GLU A 65 0.90 0.76 -21.54
CA GLU A 65 -0.29 1.20 -20.80
C GLU A 65 -1.48 1.44 -21.74
N ALA A 66 -2.60 0.83 -21.41
CA ALA A 66 -3.82 0.92 -22.18
C ALA A 66 -4.62 2.18 -21.83
N ASN A 67 -5.21 2.80 -22.86
CA ASN A 67 -6.06 3.99 -22.68
C ASN A 67 -7.57 3.70 -22.91
N SER A 68 -7.96 2.44 -23.02
CA SER A 68 -9.36 2.03 -23.26
C SER A 68 -9.74 0.81 -22.44
N GLY A 69 -11.03 0.63 -22.16
CA GLY A 69 -11.51 -0.52 -21.39
C GLY A 69 -11.15 -1.88 -22.01
N PHE A 70 -11.19 -2.00 -23.34
CA PHE A 70 -10.74 -3.21 -24.04
C PHE A 70 -9.21 -3.37 -23.96
N GLY A 71 -8.47 -2.28 -24.02
CA GLY A 71 -7.02 -2.28 -23.84
C GLY A 71 -6.61 -2.80 -22.46
N TYR A 72 -7.27 -2.37 -21.40
CA TYR A 72 -7.04 -2.90 -20.04
C TYR A 72 -7.29 -4.41 -19.93
N LEU A 73 -8.34 -4.92 -20.62
CA LEU A 73 -8.61 -6.35 -20.64
C LEU A 73 -7.49 -7.14 -21.32
N CYS A 74 -6.95 -6.62 -22.42
CA CYS A 74 -5.81 -7.21 -23.12
C CYS A 74 -4.53 -7.13 -22.27
N GLU A 75 -4.29 -6.01 -21.59
CA GLU A 75 -3.15 -5.80 -20.72
C GLU A 75 -3.14 -6.80 -19.55
N TYR A 76 -4.24 -6.89 -18.81
CA TYR A 76 -4.38 -7.87 -17.72
C TYR A 76 -4.34 -9.33 -18.21
N GLY A 77 -4.95 -9.63 -19.35
CA GLY A 77 -4.89 -10.97 -19.96
C GLY A 77 -3.45 -11.36 -20.35
N TRP A 78 -2.68 -10.42 -20.90
CA TRP A 78 -1.26 -10.61 -21.22
C TRP A 78 -0.40 -10.79 -19.97
N ALA A 79 -0.61 -9.96 -18.94
CA ALA A 79 0.09 -10.06 -17.67
C ALA A 79 -0.17 -11.42 -17.02
N LEU A 80 -1.44 -11.81 -16.83
CA LEU A 80 -1.82 -13.11 -16.27
C LEU A 80 -1.23 -14.30 -17.02
N PHE A 81 -1.18 -14.23 -18.37
CA PHE A 81 -0.57 -15.28 -19.18
C PHE A 81 0.92 -15.45 -18.87
N TRP A 82 1.67 -14.36 -18.86
CA TRP A 82 3.10 -14.41 -18.54
C TRP A 82 3.36 -14.78 -17.07
N GLU A 83 2.61 -14.21 -16.16
CA GLU A 83 2.71 -14.55 -14.74
C GLU A 83 2.45 -16.04 -14.50
N PHE A 84 1.43 -16.62 -15.17
CA PHE A 84 1.18 -18.06 -15.08
C PHE A 84 2.35 -18.90 -15.61
N LEU A 85 2.88 -18.56 -16.79
CA LEU A 85 4.04 -19.29 -17.36
C LEU A 85 5.28 -19.19 -16.48
N TYR A 86 5.60 -17.97 -15.99
CA TYR A 86 6.72 -17.79 -15.07
C TYR A 86 6.49 -18.52 -13.76
N THR A 87 5.29 -18.51 -13.22
CA THR A 87 4.94 -19.24 -11.99
C THR A 87 5.14 -20.75 -12.16
N CYS A 88 4.70 -21.33 -13.28
CA CYS A 88 4.96 -22.75 -13.60
C CYS A 88 6.48 -23.02 -13.67
N TRP A 89 7.23 -22.17 -14.37
CA TRP A 89 8.66 -22.32 -14.53
C TRP A 89 9.41 -22.17 -13.19
N ILE A 90 9.03 -21.16 -12.36
CA ILE A 90 9.59 -20.96 -11.01
C ILE A 90 9.30 -22.18 -10.13
N TYR A 91 8.07 -22.72 -10.19
CA TYR A 91 7.69 -23.89 -9.42
C TYR A 91 8.55 -25.11 -9.75
N LEU A 92 8.78 -25.37 -11.03
CA LEU A 92 9.62 -26.49 -11.49
C LEU A 92 11.11 -26.31 -11.12
N ARG A 93 11.61 -25.09 -11.15
CA ARG A 93 13.05 -24.80 -10.93
C ARG A 93 13.41 -24.61 -9.46
N ARG A 94 12.59 -23.90 -8.72
CA ARG A 94 12.86 -23.51 -7.33
C ARG A 94 11.92 -24.17 -6.33
N GLY A 95 10.68 -24.40 -6.72
CA GLY A 95 9.58 -24.80 -5.85
C GLY A 95 9.16 -23.67 -4.92
N PHE A 96 7.93 -23.71 -4.44
CA PHE A 96 7.42 -22.89 -3.35
C PHE A 96 6.25 -23.62 -2.66
N ARG A 97 5.91 -23.23 -1.45
CA ARG A 97 4.80 -23.79 -0.66
C ARG A 97 3.68 -22.79 -0.43
N VAL A 98 3.99 -21.51 -0.52
CA VAL A 98 3.05 -20.41 -0.36
C VAL A 98 3.22 -19.49 -1.55
N MET A 99 2.10 -19.05 -2.12
CA MET A 99 2.00 -18.00 -3.12
C MET A 99 1.26 -16.83 -2.48
N GLN A 100 1.85 -15.64 -2.53
CA GLN A 100 1.18 -14.38 -2.20
C GLN A 100 0.84 -13.68 -3.51
N GLY A 101 -0.40 -13.23 -3.65
CA GLY A 101 -0.83 -12.38 -4.76
C GLY A 101 -1.23 -11.01 -4.24
N CYS A 102 -0.64 -9.96 -4.82
CA CYS A 102 -0.94 -8.58 -4.50
C CYS A 102 -1.92 -8.01 -5.54
N ASN A 103 -2.93 -7.28 -5.10
CA ASN A 103 -3.81 -6.56 -6.03
C ASN A 103 -3.42 -5.07 -6.16
N PRO A 104 -3.92 -4.33 -7.17
CA PRO A 104 -4.66 -4.81 -8.32
C PRO A 104 -3.79 -5.58 -9.32
N PRO A 105 -4.36 -6.48 -10.17
CA PRO A 105 -5.78 -6.82 -10.30
C PRO A 105 -6.24 -7.91 -9.32
N ASP A 106 -7.57 -7.97 -9.05
CA ASP A 106 -8.18 -9.04 -8.25
C ASP A 106 -8.33 -10.33 -9.09
N LEU A 107 -7.29 -10.72 -9.85
CA LEU A 107 -7.28 -11.85 -10.77
C LEU A 107 -6.13 -12.85 -10.48
N VAL A 108 -5.18 -12.49 -9.62
CA VAL A 108 -4.00 -13.34 -9.33
C VAL A 108 -4.40 -14.69 -8.72
N PHE A 109 -5.58 -14.78 -8.07
CA PHE A 109 -6.10 -16.05 -7.58
C PHE A 109 -6.28 -17.10 -8.69
N LEU A 110 -6.54 -16.69 -9.95
CA LEU A 110 -6.64 -17.60 -11.10
C LEU A 110 -5.32 -18.35 -11.36
N ILE A 111 -4.20 -17.68 -11.14
CA ILE A 111 -2.87 -18.30 -11.21
C ILE A 111 -2.71 -19.29 -10.04
N ALA A 112 -3.19 -18.94 -8.84
CA ALA A 112 -3.05 -19.78 -7.67
C ALA A 112 -3.89 -21.08 -7.73
N LEU A 113 -5.05 -21.08 -8.42
CA LEU A 113 -5.99 -22.20 -8.44
C LEU A 113 -5.36 -23.57 -8.80
N PRO A 114 -4.62 -23.73 -9.91
CA PRO A 114 -4.02 -25.02 -10.24
C PRO A 114 -2.96 -25.44 -9.22
N PHE A 115 -2.24 -24.50 -8.62
CA PHE A 115 -1.24 -24.80 -7.59
C PHE A 115 -1.87 -25.18 -6.25
N LYS A 116 -3.09 -24.69 -5.93
CA LYS A 116 -3.84 -25.13 -4.76
C LYS A 116 -4.20 -26.63 -4.85
N LEU A 117 -4.43 -27.16 -6.05
CA LEU A 117 -4.62 -28.60 -6.26
C LEU A 117 -3.35 -29.40 -5.94
N LEU A 118 -2.19 -28.81 -6.08
CA LEU A 118 -0.90 -29.37 -5.69
C LEU A 118 -0.58 -29.17 -4.19
N GLY A 119 -1.49 -28.57 -3.41
CA GLY A 119 -1.32 -28.31 -1.99
C GLY A 119 -0.64 -27.00 -1.63
N ILE A 120 -0.33 -26.16 -2.63
CA ILE A 120 0.22 -24.81 -2.40
C ILE A 120 -0.85 -23.93 -1.74
N LYS A 121 -0.42 -23.10 -0.80
CA LYS A 121 -1.28 -22.17 -0.09
C LYS A 121 -1.28 -20.81 -0.75
N TYR A 122 -2.38 -20.08 -0.65
CA TYR A 122 -2.54 -18.76 -1.26
C TYR A 122 -2.84 -17.70 -0.20
N ILE A 123 -1.98 -16.67 -0.14
CA ILE A 123 -2.20 -15.44 0.62
C ILE A 123 -2.64 -14.36 -0.36
N PHE A 124 -3.73 -13.68 -0.05
CA PHE A 124 -4.14 -12.47 -0.76
C PHE A 124 -3.67 -11.24 0.02
N ASP A 125 -2.81 -10.43 -0.59
CA ASP A 125 -2.38 -9.15 -0.06
C ASP A 125 -3.21 -8.04 -0.69
N HIS A 126 -4.17 -7.53 0.08
CA HIS A 126 -5.18 -6.57 -0.34
C HIS A 126 -4.64 -5.15 -0.19
N HIS A 127 -4.06 -4.61 -1.28
CA HIS A 127 -3.49 -3.26 -1.35
C HIS A 127 -4.54 -2.19 -1.62
N ASP A 128 -5.44 -2.44 -2.57
CA ASP A 128 -6.41 -1.49 -3.09
C ASP A 128 -7.82 -2.07 -3.14
N ALA A 129 -8.82 -1.28 -2.72
CA ALA A 129 -10.23 -1.60 -2.91
C ALA A 129 -10.63 -1.30 -4.36
N SER A 130 -10.36 -2.23 -5.28
CA SER A 130 -10.55 -2.05 -6.72
C SER A 130 -11.97 -1.61 -7.12
N PRO A 131 -13.07 -2.14 -6.51
CA PRO A 131 -14.42 -1.66 -6.80
C PRO A 131 -14.64 -0.20 -6.42
N GLU A 132 -14.18 0.23 -5.23
CA GLU A 132 -14.30 1.60 -4.75
C GLU A 132 -13.43 2.56 -5.57
N LEU A 133 -12.25 2.11 -6.01
CA LEU A 133 -11.38 2.87 -6.91
C LEU A 133 -12.06 3.08 -8.27
N TYR A 134 -12.70 2.05 -8.83
CA TYR A 134 -13.47 2.18 -10.06
C TYR A 134 -14.63 3.18 -9.89
N PHE A 135 -15.38 3.04 -8.80
CA PHE A 135 -16.50 3.95 -8.53
C PHE A 135 -16.03 5.40 -8.37
N SER A 136 -14.91 5.64 -7.69
CA SER A 136 -14.36 6.98 -7.51
C SER A 136 -13.93 7.64 -8.83
N LYS A 137 -13.46 6.83 -9.81
CA LYS A 137 -13.06 7.32 -11.15
C LYS A 137 -14.23 7.55 -12.10
N PHE A 138 -15.24 6.68 -12.08
CA PHE A 138 -16.29 6.66 -13.08
C PHE A 138 -17.69 7.06 -12.57
N GLY A 139 -17.88 7.18 -11.25
CA GLY A 139 -19.12 7.62 -10.61
C GLY A 139 -20.32 6.67 -10.80
N LYS A 140 -20.10 5.43 -11.25
CA LYS A 140 -21.18 4.49 -11.60
C LYS A 140 -20.95 3.11 -11.00
N LYS A 141 -21.92 2.62 -10.21
CA LYS A 141 -21.97 1.23 -9.70
C LYS A 141 -22.66 0.30 -10.71
N GLY A 142 -22.20 0.35 -11.98
CA GLY A 142 -22.73 -0.44 -13.11
C GLY A 142 -22.22 -1.89 -13.14
N VAL A 143 -22.31 -2.52 -14.32
CA VAL A 143 -21.92 -3.94 -14.54
C VAL A 143 -20.45 -4.17 -14.19
N VAL A 144 -19.55 -3.28 -14.62
CA VAL A 144 -18.10 -3.41 -14.34
C VAL A 144 -17.81 -3.39 -12.84
N TYR A 145 -18.44 -2.47 -12.08
CA TYR A 145 -18.33 -2.44 -10.63
C TYR A 145 -18.77 -3.76 -10.00
N LYS A 146 -19.92 -4.30 -10.45
CA LYS A 146 -20.44 -5.60 -9.93
C LYS A 146 -19.49 -6.76 -10.26
N ILE A 147 -18.87 -6.75 -11.44
CA ILE A 147 -17.87 -7.74 -11.83
C ILE A 147 -16.64 -7.63 -10.90
N GLN A 148 -16.14 -6.43 -10.63
CA GLN A 148 -15.01 -6.25 -9.71
C GLN A 148 -15.34 -6.72 -8.29
N VAL A 149 -16.52 -6.39 -7.75
CA VAL A 149 -16.97 -6.91 -6.45
C VAL A 149 -17.05 -8.45 -6.45
N TRP A 150 -17.49 -9.04 -7.56
CA TRP A 150 -17.54 -10.51 -7.69
C TRP A 150 -16.15 -11.14 -7.75
N LEU A 151 -15.21 -10.54 -8.50
CA LEU A 151 -13.81 -10.98 -8.57
C LEU A 151 -13.11 -10.86 -7.22
N GLU A 152 -13.29 -9.75 -6.51
CA GLU A 152 -12.79 -9.56 -5.16
C GLU A 152 -13.32 -10.64 -4.20
N LYS A 153 -14.65 -10.95 -4.25
CA LYS A 153 -15.23 -12.04 -3.46
C LYS A 153 -14.62 -13.41 -3.79
N LEU A 154 -14.34 -13.68 -5.06
CA LEU A 154 -13.66 -14.91 -5.45
C LEU A 154 -12.23 -14.94 -4.92
N THR A 155 -11.50 -13.83 -5.00
CA THR A 155 -10.15 -13.72 -4.46
C THR A 155 -10.13 -14.04 -2.97
N TYR A 156 -11.03 -13.46 -2.18
CA TYR A 156 -11.19 -13.80 -0.77
C TYR A 156 -11.52 -15.29 -0.55
N ARG A 157 -12.48 -15.81 -1.30
CA ARG A 157 -12.93 -17.21 -1.16
C ARG A 157 -11.83 -18.24 -1.42
N PHE A 158 -10.93 -17.93 -2.36
CA PHE A 158 -9.82 -18.82 -2.71
C PHE A 158 -8.56 -18.59 -1.88
N SER A 159 -8.52 -17.55 -1.06
CA SER A 159 -7.42 -17.29 -0.15
C SER A 159 -7.44 -18.24 1.04
N ASP A 160 -6.27 -18.63 1.51
CA ASP A 160 -6.12 -19.34 2.80
C ASP A 160 -5.94 -18.34 3.95
N VAL A 161 -5.31 -17.19 3.67
CA VAL A 161 -5.09 -16.06 4.57
C VAL A 161 -5.18 -14.77 3.76
N VAL A 162 -5.65 -13.69 4.37
CA VAL A 162 -5.68 -12.35 3.78
C VAL A 162 -4.85 -11.39 4.63
N MET A 163 -4.04 -10.59 3.96
CA MET A 163 -3.38 -9.43 4.54
C MET A 163 -4.10 -8.16 4.04
N SER A 164 -4.46 -7.28 4.95
CA SER A 164 -5.15 -6.02 4.67
C SER A 164 -4.28 -4.86 5.11
N THR A 165 -4.27 -3.76 4.36
CA THR A 165 -3.44 -2.58 4.69
C THR A 165 -3.94 -1.81 5.90
N ASN A 166 -5.21 -1.97 6.29
CA ASN A 166 -5.83 -1.25 7.40
C ASN A 166 -7.09 -1.96 7.95
N GLY A 167 -7.72 -1.35 8.95
CA GLY A 167 -8.93 -1.86 9.58
C GLY A 167 -10.13 -1.88 8.65
N SER A 168 -10.29 -0.87 7.82
CA SER A 168 -11.39 -0.79 6.86
C SER A 168 -11.32 -1.88 5.79
N TYR A 169 -10.12 -2.20 5.29
CA TYR A 169 -9.93 -3.31 4.34
C TYR A 169 -10.09 -4.68 5.03
N ARG A 170 -9.67 -4.79 6.30
CA ARG A 170 -10.01 -5.97 7.10
C ARG A 170 -11.52 -6.16 7.22
N ASP A 171 -12.27 -5.11 7.48
CA ASP A 171 -13.72 -5.15 7.54
C ASP A 171 -14.34 -5.60 6.21
N LEU A 172 -13.80 -5.18 5.05
CA LEU A 172 -14.20 -5.68 3.73
C LEU A 172 -13.95 -7.20 3.60
N ALA A 173 -12.79 -7.67 4.02
CA ALA A 173 -12.47 -9.10 3.98
C ALA A 173 -13.42 -9.93 4.84
N LEU A 174 -13.79 -9.43 6.03
CA LEU A 174 -14.74 -10.11 6.94
C LEU A 174 -16.17 -10.06 6.41
N THR A 175 -16.65 -8.88 5.99
CA THR A 175 -18.07 -8.68 5.64
C THR A 175 -18.38 -9.09 4.21
N ARG A 176 -17.53 -8.71 3.25
CA ARG A 176 -17.72 -8.99 1.82
C ARG A 176 -17.15 -10.35 1.44
N GLY A 177 -16.00 -10.72 2.03
CA GLY A 177 -15.34 -12.01 1.82
C GLY A 177 -15.90 -13.15 2.67
N GLY A 178 -16.51 -12.86 3.82
CA GLY A 178 -17.00 -13.85 4.76
C GLY A 178 -15.89 -14.70 5.38
N LEU A 179 -14.71 -14.11 5.58
CA LEU A 179 -13.54 -14.80 6.14
C LEU A 179 -13.60 -14.87 7.66
N ASP A 180 -12.94 -15.90 8.21
CA ASP A 180 -12.70 -15.99 9.64
C ASP A 180 -11.76 -14.87 10.10
N PRO A 181 -12.07 -14.15 11.21
CA PRO A 181 -11.20 -13.12 11.76
C PRO A 181 -9.77 -13.58 12.04
N GLU A 182 -9.54 -14.86 12.34
CA GLU A 182 -8.22 -15.44 12.56
C GLU A 182 -7.39 -15.58 11.28
N ASP A 183 -8.00 -15.47 10.11
CA ASP A 183 -7.36 -15.60 8.80
C ASP A 183 -7.10 -14.24 8.12
N VAL A 184 -7.43 -13.13 8.79
CA VAL A 184 -7.27 -11.77 8.26
C VAL A 184 -6.35 -10.93 9.15
N PHE A 185 -5.19 -10.56 8.60
CA PHE A 185 -4.14 -9.84 9.30
C PHE A 185 -4.02 -8.40 8.78
N ILE A 186 -3.78 -7.44 9.67
CA ILE A 186 -3.51 -6.05 9.26
C ILE A 186 -2.00 -5.88 9.12
N VAL A 187 -1.52 -5.74 7.88
CA VAL A 187 -0.13 -5.45 7.54
C VAL A 187 -0.07 -4.04 6.94
N ARG A 188 0.13 -3.02 7.81
CA ARG A 188 0.15 -1.62 7.39
C ARG A 188 1.40 -1.32 6.58
N ASN A 189 1.25 -0.41 5.60
CA ASN A 189 2.38 0.12 4.86
C ASN A 189 3.00 1.32 5.60
N GLY A 190 3.48 1.09 6.82
CA GLY A 190 4.14 2.11 7.64
C GLY A 190 5.43 2.65 7.02
N PRO A 191 5.86 3.88 7.36
CA PRO A 191 7.11 4.44 6.88
C PRO A 191 8.32 3.68 7.45
N ASP A 192 9.40 3.64 6.67
CA ASP A 192 10.72 3.25 7.17
C ASP A 192 11.35 4.46 7.88
N LEU A 193 11.52 4.37 9.19
CA LEU A 193 12.06 5.46 10.01
C LEU A 193 13.53 5.78 9.73
N ARG A 194 14.26 4.89 9.04
CA ARG A 194 15.64 5.18 8.57
C ARG A 194 15.63 6.16 7.41
N THR A 195 14.63 6.06 6.54
CA THR A 195 14.44 6.98 5.40
C THR A 195 13.77 8.27 5.84
N PHE A 196 12.69 8.17 6.63
CA PHE A 196 11.91 9.32 7.10
C PHE A 196 12.39 9.79 8.50
N THR A 197 13.64 10.27 8.53
CA THR A 197 14.23 10.92 9.70
C THR A 197 14.24 12.43 9.48
N PRO A 198 13.75 13.25 10.44
CA PRO A 198 13.79 14.70 10.32
C PRO A 198 15.20 15.21 10.10
N VAL A 199 15.36 16.15 9.17
CA VAL A 199 16.64 16.86 8.91
C VAL A 199 16.46 18.35 9.22
N PRO A 200 17.55 19.09 9.48
CA PRO A 200 17.48 20.53 9.70
C PRO A 200 16.77 21.25 8.55
N PRO A 201 15.86 22.20 8.84
CA PRO A 201 15.18 22.96 7.81
C PRO A 201 16.16 23.75 6.93
N ASN A 202 15.91 23.78 5.62
CA ASN A 202 16.65 24.57 4.65
C ASN A 202 15.82 25.79 4.20
N PRO A 203 16.09 27.02 4.70
CA PRO A 203 15.29 28.19 4.37
C PRO A 203 15.22 28.52 2.86
N ALA A 204 16.22 28.09 2.07
CA ALA A 204 16.23 28.35 0.62
C ALA A 204 15.03 27.63 -0.07
N LEU A 205 14.54 26.54 0.48
CA LEU A 205 13.38 25.80 -0.04
C LEU A 205 12.03 26.49 0.22
N LYS A 206 12.00 27.57 0.99
CA LYS A 206 10.80 28.39 1.23
C LYS A 206 10.57 29.46 0.12
N HIS A 207 11.38 29.47 -0.91
CA HIS A 207 11.28 30.41 -2.05
C HIS A 207 11.17 31.88 -1.64
N GLY A 208 11.93 32.28 -0.62
CA GLY A 208 11.91 33.65 -0.08
C GLY A 208 10.68 34.01 0.75
N LYS A 209 9.82 33.03 1.06
CA LYS A 209 8.64 33.21 1.93
C LYS A 209 8.93 32.75 3.35
N PRO A 210 8.29 33.33 4.37
CA PRO A 210 8.38 32.88 5.76
C PRO A 210 7.89 31.45 5.99
N TYR A 211 6.82 31.01 5.28
CA TYR A 211 6.16 29.76 5.52
C TYR A 211 6.10 28.87 4.29
N LEU A 212 6.29 27.55 4.52
CA LEU A 212 6.21 26.50 3.51
C LEU A 212 5.13 25.49 3.87
N ILE A 213 4.22 25.24 2.92
CA ILE A 213 3.25 24.17 2.98
C ILE A 213 3.71 23.03 2.07
N GLY A 214 3.85 21.83 2.62
CA GLY A 214 4.35 20.64 1.90
C GLY A 214 3.26 19.66 1.55
N TYR A 215 3.29 19.14 0.31
CA TYR A 215 2.49 18.01 -0.14
C TYR A 215 3.40 16.98 -0.84
N VAL A 216 3.13 15.68 -0.63
CA VAL A 216 3.72 14.58 -1.41
C VAL A 216 2.64 13.58 -1.82
N GLY A 217 2.71 13.10 -3.06
CA GLY A 217 1.81 12.05 -3.54
C GLY A 217 1.74 11.94 -5.06
N THR A 218 0.95 10.97 -5.51
CA THR A 218 0.55 10.87 -6.91
C THR A 218 -0.43 11.98 -7.23
N MET A 219 -0.30 12.61 -8.40
CA MET A 219 -1.19 13.67 -8.82
C MET A 219 -2.32 13.09 -9.67
N SER A 220 -3.33 12.58 -9.00
CA SER A 220 -4.57 12.04 -9.58
C SER A 220 -5.80 12.84 -9.12
N ILE A 221 -6.95 12.61 -9.73
CA ILE A 221 -8.20 13.35 -9.42
C ILE A 221 -8.60 13.19 -7.95
N GLN A 222 -8.38 12.01 -7.37
CA GLN A 222 -8.78 11.67 -5.99
C GLN A 222 -7.94 12.39 -4.94
N GLU A 223 -6.72 12.78 -5.28
CA GLU A 223 -5.76 13.43 -4.37
C GLU A 223 -6.11 14.90 -4.05
N GLY A 224 -7.11 15.50 -4.71
CA GLY A 224 -7.67 16.81 -4.35
C GLY A 224 -6.75 18.00 -4.50
N LEU A 225 -5.70 17.92 -5.33
CA LEU A 225 -4.80 19.05 -5.56
C LEU A 225 -5.48 20.24 -6.25
N ASP A 226 -6.55 20.02 -6.98
CA ASP A 226 -7.42 21.07 -7.48
C ASP A 226 -8.06 21.89 -6.33
N ILE A 227 -8.51 21.21 -5.26
CA ILE A 227 -9.00 21.88 -4.04
C ILE A 227 -7.86 22.61 -3.34
N LEU A 228 -6.65 22.03 -3.30
CA LEU A 228 -5.49 22.72 -2.70
C LEU A 228 -5.13 24.02 -3.45
N LEU A 229 -5.26 24.05 -4.78
CA LEU A 229 -5.08 25.27 -5.56
C LEU A 229 -6.18 26.31 -5.23
N ASP A 230 -7.41 25.88 -5.01
CA ASP A 230 -8.49 26.78 -4.56
C ASP A 230 -8.23 27.31 -3.13
N VAL A 231 -7.66 26.48 -2.25
CA VAL A 231 -7.21 26.90 -0.91
C VAL A 231 -6.10 27.96 -1.02
N ALA A 232 -5.10 27.74 -1.88
CA ALA A 232 -4.01 28.71 -2.11
C ALA A 232 -4.55 30.03 -2.66
N LEU A 233 -5.50 29.99 -3.61
CA LEU A 233 -6.17 31.18 -4.14
C LEU A 233 -6.96 31.91 -3.05
N HIS A 234 -7.70 31.20 -2.21
CA HIS A 234 -8.42 31.80 -1.10
C HIS A 234 -7.47 32.51 -0.12
N ILE A 235 -6.36 31.87 0.25
CA ILE A 235 -5.31 32.47 1.10
C ILE A 235 -4.69 33.71 0.42
N LYS A 236 -4.44 33.68 -0.89
CA LYS A 236 -3.99 34.82 -1.68
C LYS A 236 -4.97 35.98 -1.61
N ASN A 237 -6.26 35.71 -1.75
CA ASN A 237 -7.34 36.72 -1.73
C ASN A 237 -7.54 37.35 -0.34
N LEU A 238 -7.15 36.63 0.74
CA LEU A 238 -7.07 37.20 2.09
C LEU A 238 -5.85 38.12 2.30
N GLY A 239 -5.07 38.38 1.25
CA GLY A 239 -3.89 39.24 1.30
C GLY A 239 -2.62 38.56 1.79
N ARG A 240 -2.64 37.26 2.07
CA ARG A 240 -1.45 36.50 2.53
C ARG A 240 -0.55 36.18 1.35
N ARG A 241 0.66 36.73 1.37
CA ARG A 241 1.71 36.54 0.35
C ARG A 241 2.97 35.89 0.90
N ASP A 242 2.97 35.60 2.18
CA ASP A 242 4.07 35.06 2.98
C ASP A 242 4.15 33.53 3.02
N ILE A 243 3.31 32.86 2.23
CA ILE A 243 3.18 31.40 2.19
C ILE A 243 3.55 30.86 0.81
N HIS A 244 4.35 29.79 0.78
CA HIS A 244 4.65 29.04 -0.42
C HIS A 244 4.14 27.59 -0.29
N PHE A 245 3.64 27.00 -1.38
CA PHE A 245 3.19 25.61 -1.45
C PHE A 245 4.12 24.83 -2.37
N THR A 246 4.72 23.76 -1.87
CA THR A 246 5.52 22.83 -2.69
C THR A 246 4.81 21.48 -2.78
N CYS A 247 4.42 21.10 -4.01
CA CYS A 247 3.77 19.85 -4.34
C CYS A 247 4.77 18.88 -4.98
N ILE A 248 5.10 17.82 -4.25
CA ILE A 248 6.08 16.81 -4.65
C ILE A 248 5.36 15.62 -5.26
N GLY A 249 5.79 15.17 -6.44
CA GLY A 249 5.24 13.98 -7.10
C GLY A 249 4.86 14.22 -8.55
N GLY A 250 4.29 13.21 -9.16
CA GLY A 250 3.84 13.23 -10.54
C GLY A 250 2.57 12.42 -10.72
N GLY A 251 1.96 12.48 -11.88
CA GLY A 251 0.75 11.74 -12.15
C GLY A 251 -0.01 12.31 -13.35
N PRO A 252 -1.14 11.69 -13.74
CA PRO A 252 -1.89 12.08 -14.94
C PRO A 252 -2.43 13.50 -14.89
N GLU A 253 -2.69 14.04 -13.69
CA GLU A 253 -3.25 15.38 -13.51
C GLU A 253 -2.19 16.50 -13.47
N LEU A 254 -0.89 16.19 -13.46
CA LEU A 254 0.16 17.19 -13.27
C LEU A 254 0.11 18.32 -14.33
N ALA A 255 -0.12 17.98 -15.60
CA ALA A 255 -0.21 18.98 -16.66
C ALA A 255 -1.43 19.91 -16.48
N ARG A 256 -2.59 19.36 -16.10
CA ARG A 256 -3.80 20.11 -15.79
C ARG A 256 -3.61 21.02 -14.58
N LEU A 257 -2.99 20.51 -13.52
CA LEU A 257 -2.74 21.28 -12.29
C LEU A 257 -1.79 22.46 -12.53
N ARG A 258 -0.73 22.27 -13.32
CA ARG A 258 0.16 23.36 -13.72
C ARG A 258 -0.59 24.44 -14.50
N LYS A 259 -1.45 24.06 -15.44
CA LYS A 259 -2.29 25.02 -16.18
C LYS A 259 -3.24 25.76 -15.22
N MET A 260 -3.90 25.06 -14.31
CA MET A 260 -4.77 25.71 -13.31
C MET A 260 -4.02 26.70 -12.42
N THR A 261 -2.75 26.42 -12.09
CA THR A 261 -1.89 27.35 -11.33
C THR A 261 -1.66 28.64 -12.10
N GLN A 262 -1.39 28.58 -13.42
CA GLN A 262 -1.28 29.73 -14.29
C GLN A 262 -2.61 30.48 -14.44
N ASP A 263 -3.70 29.78 -14.74
CA ASP A 263 -5.03 30.37 -14.91
C ASP A 263 -5.52 31.12 -13.64
N LYS A 264 -5.01 30.72 -12.46
CA LYS A 264 -5.32 31.34 -11.15
C LYS A 264 -4.25 32.34 -10.66
N ASP A 265 -3.23 32.61 -11.47
CA ASP A 265 -2.10 33.50 -11.10
C ASP A 265 -1.47 33.11 -9.74
N LEU A 266 -1.13 31.81 -9.59
CA LEU A 266 -0.57 31.23 -8.37
C LEU A 266 0.90 30.81 -8.52
N GLU A 267 1.58 31.11 -9.63
CA GLU A 267 2.92 30.61 -9.94
C GLU A 267 3.99 31.05 -8.93
N GLU A 268 3.80 32.22 -8.29
CA GLU A 268 4.66 32.71 -7.21
C GLU A 268 4.41 32.01 -5.85
N MET A 269 3.25 31.35 -5.70
CA MET A 269 2.85 30.71 -4.45
C MET A 269 2.91 29.18 -4.49
N VAL A 270 2.79 28.57 -5.66
CA VAL A 270 2.66 27.12 -5.80
C VAL A 270 3.64 26.60 -6.84
N ASN A 271 4.45 25.63 -6.47
CA ASN A 271 5.30 24.92 -7.42
C ASN A 271 5.07 23.40 -7.37
N PHE A 272 5.32 22.74 -8.51
CA PHE A 272 5.28 21.31 -8.69
C PHE A 272 6.66 20.80 -9.06
N THR A 273 7.30 20.05 -8.16
CA THR A 273 8.67 19.56 -8.37
C THR A 273 8.75 18.41 -9.38
N GLY A 274 7.63 17.69 -9.63
CA GLY A 274 7.70 16.38 -10.22
C GLY A 274 8.23 15.35 -9.22
N ARG A 275 8.58 14.15 -9.72
CA ARG A 275 9.23 13.12 -8.89
C ARG A 275 10.68 13.52 -8.62
N ILE A 276 11.06 13.46 -7.35
CA ILE A 276 12.42 13.76 -6.87
C ILE A 276 12.93 12.61 -6.00
N PRO A 277 14.27 12.51 -5.78
CA PRO A 277 14.85 11.53 -4.87
C PRO A 277 14.38 11.67 -3.43
N ASP A 278 14.30 10.53 -2.68
CA ASP A 278 13.84 10.51 -1.29
C ASP A 278 14.58 11.50 -0.38
N LYS A 279 15.90 11.71 -0.61
CA LYS A 279 16.68 12.69 0.16
C LYS A 279 16.16 14.11 0.02
N GLN A 280 15.84 14.55 -1.20
CA GLN A 280 15.29 15.88 -1.46
C GLN A 280 13.86 16.01 -0.94
N LEU A 281 13.06 14.93 -1.06
CA LEU A 281 11.72 14.86 -0.50
C LEU A 281 11.73 15.08 1.01
N VAL A 282 12.58 14.35 1.73
CA VAL A 282 12.73 14.49 3.18
C VAL A 282 13.19 15.90 3.57
N GLU A 283 14.12 16.51 2.81
CA GLU A 283 14.60 17.87 3.06
C GLU A 283 13.48 18.91 2.89
N ILE A 284 12.70 18.84 1.81
CA ILE A 284 11.56 19.75 1.57
C ILE A 284 10.50 19.57 2.66
N LEU A 285 10.08 18.35 2.95
CA LEU A 285 9.04 18.09 3.96
C LEU A 285 9.53 18.44 5.37
N SER A 286 10.82 18.20 5.70
CA SER A 286 11.40 18.63 6.98
C SER A 286 11.42 20.15 7.11
N THR A 287 11.54 20.89 6.00
CA THR A 287 11.50 22.35 5.97
C THR A 287 10.07 22.90 6.07
N ALA A 288 9.07 22.14 5.66
CA ALA A 288 7.68 22.58 5.68
C ALA A 288 7.21 22.92 7.12
N ASP A 289 6.44 24.00 7.24
CA ASP A 289 5.80 24.41 8.50
C ASP A 289 4.53 23.61 8.77
N VAL A 290 3.79 23.25 7.70
CA VAL A 290 2.59 22.40 7.72
C VAL A 290 2.62 21.48 6.52
N CYS A 291 2.25 20.21 6.70
CA CYS A 291 1.99 19.31 5.59
C CYS A 291 0.48 19.14 5.37
N VAL A 292 0.09 18.86 4.13
CA VAL A 292 -1.33 18.79 3.77
C VAL A 292 -1.69 17.48 3.07
N ASN A 293 -2.90 17.00 3.36
CA ASN A 293 -3.50 15.86 2.65
C ASN A 293 -4.92 16.26 2.18
N PRO A 294 -5.05 16.85 0.98
CA PRO A 294 -6.32 17.34 0.47
C PRO A 294 -7.17 16.27 -0.23
N ASP A 295 -6.90 14.98 0.03
CA ASP A 295 -7.62 13.86 -0.60
C ASP A 295 -9.13 14.05 -0.50
N LYS A 296 -9.80 13.99 -1.65
CA LYS A 296 -11.24 14.28 -1.76
C LYS A 296 -12.07 13.35 -0.87
N PRO A 297 -13.03 13.88 -0.12
CA PRO A 297 -13.98 13.05 0.64
C PRO A 297 -14.80 12.17 -0.30
N CYS A 298 -14.47 10.90 -0.39
CA CYS A 298 -15.18 9.88 -1.15
C CYS A 298 -15.05 8.51 -0.46
N GLU A 299 -15.90 7.56 -0.86
CA GLU A 299 -15.95 6.20 -0.28
C GLU A 299 -14.59 5.51 -0.29
N MET A 300 -13.84 5.62 -1.40
CA MET A 300 -12.50 5.05 -1.52
C MET A 300 -11.50 5.69 -0.54
N ASN A 301 -11.40 7.01 -0.53
CA ASN A 301 -10.43 7.71 0.31
C ASN A 301 -10.76 7.58 1.81
N ASP A 302 -12.05 7.40 2.15
CA ASP A 302 -12.48 7.22 3.53
C ASP A 302 -11.96 5.91 4.15
N ILE A 303 -11.85 4.86 3.32
CA ILE A 303 -11.38 3.53 3.76
C ILE A 303 -9.89 3.28 3.46
N SER A 304 -9.22 4.18 2.75
CA SER A 304 -7.81 4.01 2.34
C SER A 304 -6.84 4.69 3.30
N THR A 305 -5.77 4.01 3.66
CA THR A 305 -4.69 4.61 4.46
C THR A 305 -3.71 5.33 3.54
N MET A 306 -3.62 6.63 3.68
CA MET A 306 -2.68 7.46 2.93
C MET A 306 -1.31 7.43 3.60
N ILE A 307 -0.31 6.82 2.95
CA ILE A 307 1.05 6.63 3.47
C ILE A 307 1.68 7.98 3.80
N LYS A 308 1.45 9.00 2.97
CA LYS A 308 1.97 10.37 3.16
C LYS A 308 1.66 10.95 4.54
N ILE A 309 0.51 10.60 5.15
CA ILE A 309 0.15 11.05 6.50
C ILE A 309 1.18 10.55 7.51
N MET A 310 1.53 9.27 7.45
CA MET A 310 2.50 8.67 8.36
C MET A 310 3.93 9.15 8.05
N GLU A 311 4.25 9.45 6.81
CA GLU A 311 5.53 10.06 6.40
C GLU A 311 5.67 11.49 6.97
N TYR A 312 4.61 12.31 6.93
CA TYR A 312 4.59 13.63 7.58
C TYR A 312 4.77 13.53 9.09
N MET A 313 4.05 12.59 9.73
CA MET A 313 4.18 12.32 11.16
C MET A 313 5.61 11.87 11.52
N ALA A 314 6.22 11.00 10.70
CA ALA A 314 7.61 10.58 10.88
C ALA A 314 8.61 11.75 10.80
N LEU A 315 8.29 12.79 10.05
CA LEU A 315 9.08 14.03 9.92
C LEU A 315 8.66 15.13 10.90
N GLU A 316 7.87 14.82 11.93
CA GLU A 316 7.40 15.77 12.95
C GLU A 316 6.59 16.93 12.39
N LYS A 317 5.81 16.70 11.33
CA LYS A 317 5.00 17.75 10.71
C LYS A 317 3.55 17.70 11.19
N PRO A 318 2.97 18.86 11.57
CA PRO A 318 1.54 18.98 11.77
C PRO A 318 0.84 18.87 10.43
N ILE A 319 -0.36 18.31 10.44
CA ILE A 319 -1.10 17.98 9.22
C ILE A 319 -2.42 18.74 9.18
N VAL A 320 -2.81 19.19 7.98
CA VAL A 320 -4.19 19.57 7.67
C VAL A 320 -4.72 18.60 6.63
N GLN A 321 -5.87 18.00 6.90
CA GLN A 321 -6.52 17.05 6.00
C GLN A 321 -8.03 17.08 6.14
N PHE A 322 -8.76 16.49 5.18
CA PHE A 322 -10.18 16.25 5.36
C PHE A 322 -10.43 15.16 6.41
N ASP A 323 -11.60 15.23 7.05
CA ASP A 323 -12.02 14.24 8.04
C ASP A 323 -12.43 12.93 7.36
N LEU A 324 -11.43 12.07 7.10
CA LEU A 324 -11.57 10.74 6.52
C LEU A 324 -11.25 9.69 7.59
N LYS A 325 -11.98 8.56 7.59
CA LYS A 325 -11.91 7.51 8.63
C LYS A 325 -10.47 7.02 8.89
N GLU A 326 -9.78 6.56 7.85
CA GLU A 326 -8.42 6.04 7.99
C GLU A 326 -7.37 7.13 8.20
N GLY A 327 -7.60 8.34 7.66
CA GLY A 327 -6.77 9.52 7.93
C GLY A 327 -6.84 9.96 9.39
N ARG A 328 -8.05 9.97 9.96
CA ARG A 328 -8.28 10.25 11.39
C ARG A 328 -7.68 9.16 12.28
N PHE A 329 -7.84 7.89 11.91
CA PHE A 329 -7.19 6.78 12.62
C PHE A 329 -5.67 6.94 12.66
N SER A 330 -5.06 7.28 11.54
CA SER A 330 -3.60 7.41 11.44
C SER A 330 -3.07 8.61 12.21
N ALA A 331 -3.60 9.81 11.96
CA ALA A 331 -3.01 11.05 12.46
C ALA A 331 -3.49 11.47 13.87
N GLN A 332 -4.72 11.14 14.27
CA GLN A 332 -5.28 11.54 15.58
C GLN A 332 -4.99 13.02 15.92
N GLY A 333 -4.32 13.30 17.04
CA GLY A 333 -3.96 14.65 17.49
C GLY A 333 -2.79 15.31 16.72
N ALA A 334 -2.20 14.64 15.73
CA ALA A 334 -1.18 15.20 14.84
C ALA A 334 -1.78 15.97 13.67
N SER A 335 -3.11 15.98 13.51
CA SER A 335 -3.80 16.65 12.41
C SER A 335 -4.95 17.53 12.85
N LEU A 336 -5.19 18.60 12.12
CA LEU A 336 -6.46 19.31 12.06
C LEU A 336 -7.29 18.76 10.89
N TYR A 337 -8.61 18.62 11.12
CA TYR A 337 -9.52 17.98 10.18
C TYR A 337 -10.49 18.99 9.60
N ALA A 338 -10.38 19.25 8.29
CA ALA A 338 -11.23 20.18 7.58
C ALA A 338 -12.62 19.59 7.30
N ASP A 339 -13.65 20.42 7.42
CA ASP A 339 -15.03 20.04 7.14
C ASP A 339 -15.21 19.74 5.64
N ARG A 340 -15.87 18.62 5.35
CA ARG A 340 -16.19 18.16 3.99
C ARG A 340 -17.14 19.11 3.25
N ARG A 341 -17.91 19.96 3.95
CA ARG A 341 -18.88 20.90 3.36
C ARG A 341 -18.25 22.23 3.01
N SER A 342 -17.36 22.74 3.86
CA SER A 342 -16.67 24.03 3.72
C SER A 342 -15.24 23.84 3.24
N GLN A 343 -15.04 22.96 2.26
CA GLN A 343 -13.75 22.40 1.87
C GLN A 343 -12.62 23.43 1.79
N VAL A 344 -12.79 24.49 1.00
CA VAL A 344 -11.73 25.48 0.73
C VAL A 344 -11.49 26.40 1.93
N THR A 345 -12.55 27.00 2.46
CA THR A 345 -12.44 28.03 3.51
C THR A 345 -11.98 27.45 4.84
N ASP A 346 -12.53 26.29 5.22
CA ASP A 346 -12.14 25.66 6.47
C ASP A 346 -10.72 25.03 6.41
N PHE A 347 -10.35 24.45 5.26
CA PHE A 347 -8.99 23.95 5.06
C PHE A 347 -7.97 25.11 5.13
N ALA A 348 -8.25 26.22 4.46
CA ALA A 348 -7.42 27.43 4.52
C ALA A 348 -7.29 27.98 5.94
N SER A 349 -8.41 28.08 6.67
CA SER A 349 -8.41 28.58 8.05
C SER A 349 -7.53 27.74 8.97
N LYS A 350 -7.53 26.43 8.80
CA LYS A 350 -6.69 25.49 9.59
C LYS A 350 -5.20 25.62 9.26
N ILE A 351 -4.84 25.82 7.98
CA ILE A 351 -3.46 26.13 7.60
C ILE A 351 -3.01 27.44 8.26
N LEU A 352 -3.81 28.53 8.13
CA LEU A 352 -3.49 29.81 8.70
C LEU A 352 -3.37 29.75 10.22
N TRP A 353 -4.30 29.04 10.86
CA TRP A 353 -4.24 28.86 12.31
C TRP A 353 -2.93 28.16 12.74
N LEU A 354 -2.52 27.09 12.08
CA LEU A 354 -1.24 26.43 12.39
C LEU A 354 -0.05 27.34 12.14
N ILE A 355 -0.06 28.18 11.09
CA ILE A 355 1.01 29.15 10.84
C ILE A 355 1.15 30.11 12.01
N GLU A 356 0.04 30.57 12.57
CA GLU A 356 0.01 31.54 13.67
C GLU A 356 0.29 30.91 15.05
N HIS A 357 0.26 29.57 15.16
CA HIS A 357 0.42 28.85 16.42
C HIS A 357 1.64 27.90 16.40
N PRO A 358 2.87 28.42 16.44
CA PRO A 358 4.09 27.60 16.33
C PRO A 358 4.25 26.55 17.46
N ALA A 359 3.76 26.86 18.66
CA ALA A 359 3.76 25.90 19.78
C ALA A 359 2.89 24.67 19.48
N GLU A 360 1.72 24.88 18.86
CA GLU A 360 0.82 23.80 18.46
C GLU A 360 1.40 22.98 17.30
N ARG A 361 2.05 23.63 16.32
CA ARG A 361 2.78 22.90 15.26
C ARG A 361 3.78 21.92 15.86
N LYS A 362 4.58 22.39 16.83
CA LYS A 362 5.59 21.56 17.50
C LYS A 362 4.92 20.42 18.30
N ARG A 363 3.88 20.74 19.06
CA ARG A 363 3.14 19.74 19.85
C ARG A 363 2.54 18.64 18.97
N MET A 364 1.88 19.02 17.88
CA MET A 364 1.26 18.09 16.93
C MET A 364 2.30 17.24 16.19
N GLY A 365 3.41 17.85 15.76
CA GLY A 365 4.52 17.14 15.14
C GLY A 365 5.11 16.08 16.06
N ASN A 366 5.37 16.42 17.33
CA ASN A 366 5.89 15.48 18.34
C ASN A 366 4.90 14.33 18.60
N LEU A 367 3.60 14.60 18.68
CA LEU A 367 2.56 13.57 18.84
C LEU A 367 2.58 12.61 17.64
N GLY A 368 2.65 13.16 16.42
CA GLY A 368 2.72 12.36 15.22
C GLY A 368 3.94 11.44 15.19
N ARG A 369 5.13 12.00 15.46
CA ARG A 369 6.39 11.23 15.51
C ARG A 369 6.33 10.09 16.52
N ARG A 370 5.87 10.39 17.75
CA ARG A 370 5.73 9.38 18.80
C ARG A 370 4.81 8.25 18.35
N ARG A 371 3.63 8.58 17.80
CA ARG A 371 2.67 7.57 17.35
C ARG A 371 3.23 6.69 16.24
N VAL A 372 3.99 7.25 15.29
CA VAL A 372 4.65 6.42 14.27
C VAL A 372 5.68 5.50 14.92
N GLN A 373 6.51 6.03 15.83
CA GLN A 373 7.54 5.26 16.52
C GLN A 373 6.99 4.16 17.43
N GLU A 374 5.80 4.33 17.98
CA GLU A 374 5.21 3.39 18.94
C GLU A 374 4.20 2.41 18.32
N GLU A 375 3.58 2.76 17.15
CA GLU A 375 2.45 1.98 16.67
C GLU A 375 2.40 1.76 15.13
N LEU A 376 2.93 2.70 14.31
CA LEU A 376 2.63 2.74 12.89
C LEU A 376 3.84 2.50 11.97
N ALA A 377 5.06 2.47 12.49
CA ALA A 377 6.25 2.16 11.71
C ALA A 377 6.19 0.74 11.13
N TRP A 378 6.96 0.50 10.06
CA TRP A 378 6.96 -0.79 9.37
C TRP A 378 7.27 -1.97 10.30
N GLU A 379 8.12 -1.77 11.29
CA GLU A 379 8.54 -2.79 12.26
C GLU A 379 7.35 -3.45 12.97
N TYR A 380 6.29 -2.68 13.29
CA TYR A 380 5.06 -3.24 13.89
C TYR A 380 4.22 -4.05 12.90
N SER A 381 4.37 -3.80 11.61
CA SER A 381 3.71 -4.59 10.58
C SER A 381 4.40 -5.92 10.32
N VAL A 382 5.70 -6.02 10.61
CA VAL A 382 6.49 -7.25 10.43
C VAL A 382 5.95 -8.40 11.27
N ASP A 383 5.57 -8.16 12.52
CA ASP A 383 5.03 -9.20 13.39
C ASP A 383 3.72 -9.78 12.82
N ASN A 384 2.84 -8.91 12.31
CA ASN A 384 1.59 -9.34 11.67
C ASN A 384 1.84 -10.05 10.33
N LEU A 385 2.83 -9.60 9.54
CA LEU A 385 3.27 -10.27 8.33
C LEU A 385 3.74 -11.70 8.63
N LEU A 386 4.61 -11.85 9.63
CA LEU A 386 5.11 -13.16 10.06
C LEU A 386 3.99 -14.06 10.62
N ALA A 387 3.05 -13.48 11.40
CA ALA A 387 1.89 -14.19 11.90
C ALA A 387 0.97 -14.71 10.77
N ALA A 388 0.75 -13.90 9.71
CA ALA A 388 0.00 -14.32 8.52
C ALA A 388 0.66 -15.52 7.82
N TYR A 389 1.98 -15.48 7.67
CA TYR A 389 2.73 -16.61 7.10
C TYR A 389 2.75 -17.83 8.03
N ALA A 390 2.92 -17.65 9.32
CA ALA A 390 2.82 -18.74 10.30
C ALA A 390 1.43 -19.41 10.25
N ARG A 391 0.35 -18.61 10.18
CA ARG A 391 -1.03 -19.10 10.07
C ARG A 391 -1.24 -19.96 8.81
N VAL A 392 -0.71 -19.53 7.67
CA VAL A 392 -0.87 -20.28 6.43
C VAL A 392 -0.10 -21.61 6.46
N PHE A 393 1.05 -21.67 7.13
CA PHE A 393 1.82 -22.92 7.29
C PHE A 393 1.14 -23.90 8.27
N THR A 394 0.49 -23.45 9.35
CA THR A 394 -0.27 -24.33 10.25
C THR A 394 -1.45 -24.97 9.53
N LYS A 395 -2.15 -24.24 8.66
CA LYS A 395 -3.21 -24.81 7.81
C LYS A 395 -2.69 -25.86 6.83
N TRP A 396 -1.41 -25.80 6.46
CA TRP A 396 -0.76 -26.79 5.62
C TRP A 396 -0.49 -28.08 6.38
N ASP A 397 0.08 -28.01 7.59
CA ASP A 397 0.44 -29.17 8.39
C ASP A 397 -0.79 -29.99 8.83
N TRP A 398 -1.90 -29.34 9.19
CA TRP A 398 -3.14 -30.00 9.57
C TRP A 398 -3.76 -30.85 8.44
N ARG A 399 -3.67 -30.41 7.18
CA ARG A 399 -4.14 -31.20 6.04
C ARG A 399 -3.20 -32.38 5.72
N SER A 400 -1.92 -32.24 5.93
CA SER A 400 -0.93 -33.29 5.73
C SER A 400 -1.07 -34.40 6.78
N SER A 401 -1.38 -34.05 8.02
CA SER A 401 -1.65 -35.02 9.11
C SER A 401 -2.93 -35.82 8.88
N ARG A 402 -4.01 -35.20 8.39
CA ARG A 402 -5.23 -35.93 8.02
C ARG A 402 -5.03 -36.93 6.86
N ARG A 403 -4.25 -36.56 5.83
CA ARG A 403 -3.95 -37.53 4.75
C ARG A 403 -3.15 -38.72 5.23
N ARG A 404 -2.27 -38.58 6.23
CA ARG A 404 -1.54 -39.69 6.85
C ARG A 404 -2.44 -40.57 7.72
N SER A 405 -3.46 -40.01 8.38
CA SER A 405 -4.39 -40.76 9.23
C SER A 405 -5.47 -41.52 8.44
N THR A 406 -5.66 -41.22 7.16
CA THR A 406 -6.61 -41.89 6.26
C THR A 406 -5.96 -42.88 5.30
N ASP A 407 -4.67 -43.17 5.42
CA ASP A 407 -4.01 -44.24 4.66
C ASP A 407 -4.26 -45.60 5.34
N PRO A 408 -5.09 -46.49 4.74
CA PRO A 408 -5.43 -47.79 5.33
C PRO A 408 -4.23 -48.73 5.47
N ARG A 409 -3.07 -48.39 4.92
CA ARG A 409 -1.85 -49.22 4.97
C ARG A 409 -1.00 -49.01 6.23
N ALA A 410 -1.32 -48.04 7.07
CA ALA A 410 -0.58 -47.76 8.30
C ALA A 410 -1.00 -48.62 9.50
N THR A 411 -2.03 -49.49 9.37
CA THR A 411 -2.57 -50.29 10.47
C THR A 411 -2.20 -51.79 10.43
N SER A 412 -1.26 -52.22 9.56
CA SER A 412 -0.97 -53.65 9.36
C SER A 412 0.38 -54.13 9.91
N HIS A 413 1.07 -53.40 10.80
CA HIS A 413 2.26 -53.93 11.49
C HIS A 413 2.17 -53.63 12.99
N GLY A 414 1.59 -54.59 13.72
CA GLY A 414 1.51 -54.49 15.19
C GLY A 414 0.66 -55.59 15.85
N ARG A 415 0.78 -56.85 15.41
CA ARG A 415 0.37 -57.98 16.21
C ARG A 415 1.42 -59.07 16.06
N LEU A 416 2.24 -59.22 17.09
CA LEU A 416 2.85 -60.45 17.51
C LEU A 416 3.51 -60.25 18.88
N ASP A 417 3.09 -61.18 19.75
CA ASP A 417 3.69 -61.69 20.96
C ASP A 417 3.18 -61.17 22.31
N GLU A 418 2.04 -61.71 22.69
CA GLU A 418 1.74 -62.02 24.08
C GLU A 418 2.37 -63.38 24.44
N ALA A 419 3.48 -63.36 25.16
CA ALA A 419 4.03 -64.55 25.81
C ALA A 419 3.31 -64.82 27.14
N ARG A 420 2.76 -66.01 27.32
CA ARG A 420 2.16 -66.52 28.57
C ARG A 420 3.18 -66.68 29.68
N PRO A 421 2.87 -66.39 30.93
CA PRO A 421 3.66 -66.85 32.05
C PRO A 421 3.37 -68.30 32.38
N SER A 422 4.40 -69.09 32.55
CA SER A 422 4.35 -70.43 33.13
C SER A 422 4.58 -70.37 34.63
N THR A 423 3.65 -71.02 35.37
CA THR A 423 3.70 -71.55 36.74
C THR A 423 4.19 -70.69 37.85
#